data_ed8f0922dd5e498b13b5a3a9f74ce9e0
#
_entry.id   ed8f0922dd5e498b13b5a3a9f74ce9e0
#
_cell.length_a   1.000
_cell.length_b   1.000
_cell.length_c   1.000
_cell.angle_alpha   90.00
_cell.angle_beta   90.00
_cell.angle_gamma   90.00
#
_symmetry.space_group_name_H-M   'P 1'
#
loop_
_entity.id
_entity.type
_entity.pdbx_description
1 polymer ?
#
loop_
_entity_poly.entity_id
_entity_poly.type
_entity_poly.pdbx_seq_one_letter_code
_entity_poly.pdbx_strand_id
1 'polypeptide(L)'
;MKKPYNYYLFFITLVSLSFKWVLALIQFEFNIHTFLLFNLEDTQYFPIVYSLSEFNISPSFLEDITAHKVIGFPILGIILHALFFKFVGIYSFIILEYVFQIIFLIVIFKLFVKIFEDYHKAFFFLISLLFFYALTGILSQFPVFVLFENIFSLLESNLGTRFPRPLITGILVFLMIYYLLDFKE
;
A
#
# COMPACT_ATOMS: atom_id res chain seq x y z
N MET A 1 -1.85 31.17 -1.71
CA MET A 1 -2.96 30.37 -1.14
C MET A 1 -2.62 28.89 -1.31
N LYS A 2 -2.41 28.14 -0.23
CA LYS A 2 -2.27 26.68 -0.27
C LYS A 2 -3.60 26.10 -0.73
N LYS A 3 -3.63 25.53 -1.93
CA LYS A 3 -4.86 24.97 -2.50
C LYS A 3 -5.27 23.70 -1.74
N PRO A 4 -6.58 23.41 -1.61
CA PRO A 4 -7.10 22.35 -0.74
C PRO A 4 -6.90 20.92 -1.28
N TYR A 5 -5.96 20.70 -2.20
CA TYR A 5 -5.76 19.40 -2.86
C TYR A 5 -5.45 18.25 -1.90
N ASN A 6 -4.70 18.52 -0.83
CA ASN A 6 -4.43 17.49 0.18
C ASN A 6 -5.72 16.99 0.85
N TYR A 7 -6.71 17.88 1.04
CA TYR A 7 -8.03 17.48 1.57
C TYR A 7 -8.81 16.62 0.58
N TYR A 8 -8.74 16.94 -0.72
CA TYR A 8 -9.38 16.11 -1.75
C TYR A 8 -8.74 14.74 -1.84
N LEU A 9 -7.40 14.65 -1.80
CA LEU A 9 -6.69 13.38 -1.78
C LEU A 9 -7.03 12.56 -0.53
N PHE A 10 -7.03 13.21 0.64
CA PHE A 10 -7.46 12.58 1.88
C PHE A 10 -8.88 12.02 1.77
N PHE A 11 -9.82 12.81 1.28
CA PHE A 11 -11.22 12.40 1.13
C PHE A 11 -11.37 11.25 0.13
N ILE A 12 -10.71 11.32 -1.02
CA ILE A 12 -10.73 10.24 -2.03
C ILE A 12 -10.19 8.94 -1.43
N THR A 13 -9.07 9.00 -0.72
CA THR A 13 -8.49 7.83 -0.05
C THR A 13 -9.45 7.26 0.98
N LEU A 14 -10.02 8.12 1.82
CA LEU A 14 -10.96 7.70 2.85
C LEU A 14 -12.17 6.98 2.24
N VAL A 15 -12.76 7.54 1.19
CA VAL A 15 -13.94 6.95 0.53
C VAL A 15 -13.58 5.63 -0.14
N SER A 16 -12.49 5.58 -0.92
CA SER A 16 -12.10 4.36 -1.64
C SER A 16 -11.75 3.20 -0.71
N LEU A 17 -10.97 3.47 0.34
CA LEU A 17 -10.64 2.42 1.32
C LEU A 17 -11.85 2.03 2.17
N SER A 18 -12.67 2.98 2.60
CA SER A 18 -13.87 2.66 3.36
C SER A 18 -14.81 1.78 2.55
N PHE A 19 -14.96 2.04 1.25
CA PHE A 19 -15.77 1.21 0.38
C PHE A 19 -15.21 -0.22 0.30
N LYS A 20 -13.89 -0.37 0.06
CA LYS A 20 -13.20 -1.66 0.06
C LYS A 20 -13.45 -2.42 1.36
N TRP A 21 -13.17 -1.79 2.51
CA TRP A 21 -13.28 -2.43 3.81
C TRP A 21 -14.71 -2.76 4.21
N VAL A 22 -15.66 -1.88 3.91
CA VAL A 22 -17.09 -2.12 4.19
C VAL A 22 -17.60 -3.31 3.38
N LEU A 23 -17.31 -3.38 2.08
CA LEU A 23 -17.70 -4.52 1.25
C LEU A 23 -17.08 -5.83 1.76
N ALA A 24 -15.80 -5.79 2.08
CA ALA A 24 -15.10 -6.95 2.61
C ALA A 24 -15.68 -7.42 3.96
N LEU A 25 -15.96 -6.51 4.88
CA LEU A 25 -16.57 -6.86 6.17
C LEU A 25 -17.99 -7.40 6.01
N ILE A 26 -18.79 -6.87 5.08
CA ILE A 26 -20.12 -7.42 4.77
C ILE A 26 -19.98 -8.85 4.24
N GLN A 27 -19.07 -9.10 3.32
CA GLN A 27 -18.83 -10.42 2.74
C GLN A 27 -18.45 -11.47 3.79
N PHE A 28 -17.75 -11.08 4.84
CA PHE A 28 -17.28 -11.95 5.92
C PHE A 28 -18.08 -11.79 7.22
N GLU A 29 -19.34 -11.36 7.12
CA GLU A 29 -20.26 -11.23 8.26
C GLU A 29 -19.69 -10.37 9.40
N PHE A 30 -18.95 -9.33 9.06
CA PHE A 30 -18.24 -8.45 10.00
C PHE A 30 -17.17 -9.17 10.86
N ASN A 31 -16.77 -10.38 10.50
CA ASN A 31 -15.68 -11.08 11.16
C ASN A 31 -14.33 -10.67 10.58
N ILE A 32 -13.67 -9.72 11.23
CA ILE A 32 -12.37 -9.19 10.78
C ILE A 32 -11.27 -10.25 10.77
N HIS A 33 -11.29 -11.21 11.69
CA HIS A 33 -10.29 -12.29 11.72
C HIS A 33 -10.41 -13.17 10.49
N THR A 34 -11.63 -13.59 10.16
CA THR A 34 -11.89 -14.38 8.96
C THR A 34 -11.50 -13.62 7.69
N PHE A 35 -11.89 -12.35 7.63
CA PHE A 35 -11.51 -11.48 6.51
C PHE A 35 -10.00 -11.40 6.32
N LEU A 36 -9.24 -11.14 7.37
CA LEU A 36 -7.78 -11.02 7.29
C LEU A 36 -7.10 -12.34 6.93
N LEU A 37 -7.65 -13.48 7.36
CA LEU A 37 -7.13 -14.80 6.97
C LEU A 37 -7.35 -15.11 5.49
N PHE A 38 -8.48 -14.70 4.90
CA PHE A 38 -8.82 -15.03 3.52
C PHE A 38 -8.38 -13.98 2.49
N ASN A 39 -8.26 -12.71 2.88
CA ASN A 39 -7.93 -11.63 1.96
C ASN A 39 -6.50 -11.12 2.04
N LEU A 40 -5.71 -11.59 2.98
CA LEU A 40 -4.29 -11.36 2.91
C LEU A 40 -3.71 -12.35 1.92
N GLU A 41 -3.50 -11.92 0.68
CA GLU A 41 -2.61 -12.64 -0.26
C GLU A 41 -1.22 -12.87 0.38
N ASP A 42 -0.89 -12.10 1.41
CA ASP A 42 0.29 -12.22 2.23
C ASP A 42 -0.04 -12.83 3.60
N THR A 43 -0.68 -14.00 3.64
CA THR A 43 -0.83 -14.79 4.88
C THR A 43 0.52 -15.00 5.59
N GLN A 44 1.61 -14.86 4.86
CA GLN A 44 2.98 -14.90 5.39
C GLN A 44 3.33 -13.70 6.29
N TYR A 45 2.72 -12.53 6.10
CA TYR A 45 3.05 -11.34 6.91
C TYR A 45 2.45 -11.37 8.31
N PHE A 46 1.28 -11.93 8.49
CA PHE A 46 0.63 -11.96 9.79
C PHE A 46 1.47 -12.69 10.86
N PRO A 47 1.97 -13.91 10.62
CA PRO A 47 2.84 -14.60 11.58
C PRO A 47 4.12 -13.82 11.88
N ILE A 48 4.72 -13.16 10.86
CA ILE A 48 5.93 -12.36 11.04
C ILE A 48 5.65 -11.15 11.93
N VAL A 49 4.58 -10.41 11.66
CA VAL A 49 4.17 -9.24 12.43
C VAL A 49 3.87 -9.64 13.88
N TYR A 50 3.13 -10.73 14.07
CA TYR A 50 2.83 -11.25 15.41
C TYR A 50 4.11 -11.64 16.17
N SER A 51 4.98 -12.42 15.55
CA SER A 51 6.24 -12.87 16.15
C SER A 51 7.15 -11.69 16.55
N LEU A 52 7.28 -10.70 15.67
CA LEU A 52 8.06 -9.49 15.96
C LEU A 52 7.40 -8.61 17.03
N SER A 53 6.08 -8.60 17.14
CA SER A 53 5.38 -7.87 18.21
C SER A 53 5.68 -8.45 19.59
N GLU A 54 5.98 -9.75 19.66
CA GLU A 54 6.43 -10.44 20.87
C GLU A 54 7.97 -10.45 21.04
N PHE A 55 8.68 -9.61 20.26
CA PHE A 55 10.15 -9.53 20.20
C PHE A 55 10.85 -10.83 19.78
N ASN A 56 10.15 -11.75 19.14
CA ASN A 56 10.74 -12.95 18.57
C ASN A 56 11.30 -12.65 17.18
N ILE A 57 12.63 -12.60 17.04
CA ILE A 57 13.33 -12.25 15.81
C ILE A 57 13.51 -13.47 14.87
N SER A 58 13.31 -14.67 15.39
CA SER A 58 13.44 -15.93 14.63
C SER A 58 12.08 -16.62 14.53
N PRO A 59 11.15 -16.12 13.74
CA PRO A 59 9.86 -16.75 13.59
C PRO A 59 10.02 -18.10 12.87
N SER A 60 9.69 -19.19 13.56
CA SER A 60 9.78 -20.57 13.05
C SER A 60 8.55 -21.05 12.32
N PHE A 61 7.82 -20.19 11.63
CA PHE A 61 6.59 -20.55 10.93
C PHE A 61 6.77 -21.19 9.56
N LEU A 62 8.00 -21.42 9.14
CA LEU A 62 8.34 -22.30 8.02
C LEU A 62 9.09 -23.47 8.60
N GLU A 63 8.48 -24.61 8.70
CA GLU A 63 9.03 -25.84 9.29
C GLU A 63 10.34 -26.31 8.65
N ASP A 64 10.71 -25.72 7.51
CA ASP A 64 11.85 -26.13 6.71
C ASP A 64 13.08 -25.21 6.86
N ILE A 65 13.14 -24.42 7.91
CA ILE A 65 14.23 -23.47 8.07
C ILE A 65 15.29 -24.01 9.03
N THR A 66 16.08 -24.90 8.51
CA THR A 66 17.42 -25.21 9.03
C THR A 66 18.44 -24.08 8.82
N ALA A 67 18.07 -23.03 8.13
CA ALA A 67 18.92 -21.88 7.88
C ALA A 67 18.38 -20.65 8.62
N HIS A 68 19.22 -20.04 9.43
CA HIS A 68 19.03 -18.70 9.99
C HIS A 68 18.96 -17.65 8.86
N LYS A 69 17.93 -17.73 8.00
CA LYS A 69 17.73 -16.77 6.93
C LYS A 69 17.18 -15.50 7.51
N VAL A 70 17.99 -14.48 7.46
CA VAL A 70 17.55 -13.10 7.66
C VAL A 70 16.33 -12.84 6.76
N ILE A 71 15.28 -12.32 7.35
CA ILE A 71 14.05 -11.99 6.66
C ILE A 71 14.39 -11.07 5.48
N GLY A 72 14.32 -11.58 4.26
CA GLY A 72 14.60 -10.84 3.02
C GLY A 72 13.52 -9.84 2.62
N PHE A 73 12.67 -9.42 3.55
CA PHE A 73 11.58 -8.48 3.36
C PHE A 73 11.98 -7.05 3.74
N PRO A 74 11.24 -6.02 3.32
CA PRO A 74 11.46 -4.67 3.78
C PRO A 74 11.17 -4.57 5.28
N ILE A 75 12.19 -4.88 6.07
CA ILE A 75 12.15 -4.99 7.54
C ILE A 75 11.46 -3.78 8.17
N LEU A 76 11.74 -2.56 7.67
CA LEU A 76 11.21 -1.33 8.24
C LEU A 76 9.67 -1.32 8.30
N GLY A 77 9.00 -1.71 7.22
CA GLY A 77 7.53 -1.75 7.17
C GLY A 77 6.96 -2.78 8.14
N ILE A 78 7.61 -3.93 8.26
CA ILE A 78 7.16 -5.01 9.13
C ILE A 78 7.40 -4.65 10.62
N ILE A 79 8.54 -4.04 10.95
CA ILE A 79 8.80 -3.57 12.32
C ILE A 79 7.78 -2.51 12.74
N LEU A 80 7.52 -1.52 11.87
CA LEU A 80 6.49 -0.52 12.15
C LEU A 80 5.13 -1.16 12.39
N HIS A 81 4.76 -2.16 11.56
CA HIS A 81 3.52 -2.88 11.74
C HIS A 81 3.49 -3.68 13.05
N ALA A 82 4.56 -4.38 13.38
CA ALA A 82 4.68 -5.16 14.62
C ALA A 82 4.54 -4.27 15.87
N LEU A 83 5.16 -3.08 15.87
CA LEU A 83 5.00 -2.10 16.93
C LEU A 83 3.54 -1.66 17.09
N PHE A 84 2.88 -1.31 15.98
CA PHE A 84 1.46 -0.94 16.01
C PHE A 84 0.57 -2.10 16.43
N PHE A 85 0.85 -3.30 15.93
CA PHE A 85 0.11 -4.51 16.26
C PHE A 85 0.12 -4.78 17.77
N LYS A 86 1.23 -4.53 18.45
CA LYS A 86 1.34 -4.69 19.90
C LYS A 86 0.35 -3.83 20.68
N PHE A 87 0.00 -2.64 20.17
CA PHE A 87 -0.91 -1.70 20.86
C PHE A 87 -2.37 -1.84 20.42
N VAL A 88 -2.60 -2.12 19.15
CA VAL A 88 -3.94 -2.05 18.54
C VAL A 88 -4.41 -3.43 18.05
N GLY A 89 -3.52 -4.43 18.08
CA GLY A 89 -3.82 -5.78 17.60
C GLY A 89 -4.11 -5.80 16.10
N ILE A 90 -5.04 -6.67 15.72
CA ILE A 90 -5.39 -6.93 14.32
C ILE A 90 -5.87 -5.69 13.54
N TYR A 91 -6.45 -4.70 14.23
CA TYR A 91 -6.89 -3.46 13.59
C TYR A 91 -5.74 -2.63 13.03
N SER A 92 -4.49 -2.92 13.43
CA SER A 92 -3.29 -2.28 12.89
C SER A 92 -3.20 -2.42 11.38
N PHE A 93 -3.65 -3.54 10.81
CA PHE A 93 -3.65 -3.76 9.36
C PHE A 93 -4.49 -2.73 8.63
N ILE A 94 -5.69 -2.45 9.14
CA ILE A 94 -6.59 -1.46 8.55
C ILE A 94 -6.04 -0.04 8.73
N ILE A 95 -5.68 0.31 9.96
CA ILE A 95 -5.24 1.67 10.31
C ILE A 95 -3.99 2.06 9.51
N LEU A 96 -3.01 1.17 9.44
CA LEU A 96 -1.76 1.45 8.72
C LEU A 96 -1.98 1.51 7.21
N GLU A 97 -2.88 0.72 6.63
CA GLU A 97 -3.23 0.84 5.23
C GLU A 97 -3.77 2.25 4.93
N TYR A 98 -4.70 2.79 5.74
CA TYR A 98 -5.20 4.15 5.56
C TYR A 98 -4.09 5.20 5.67
N VAL A 99 -3.28 5.13 6.73
CA VAL A 99 -2.22 6.11 7.00
C VAL A 99 -1.20 6.12 5.86
N PHE A 100 -0.68 4.96 5.49
CA PHE A 100 0.35 4.88 4.46
C PHE A 100 -0.17 5.17 3.07
N GLN A 101 -1.42 4.85 2.76
CA GLN A 101 -2.00 5.21 1.47
C GLN A 101 -2.18 6.73 1.33
N ILE A 102 -2.59 7.42 2.40
CA ILE A 102 -2.65 8.89 2.39
C ILE A 102 -1.25 9.48 2.16
N ILE A 103 -0.23 8.98 2.90
CA ILE A 103 1.16 9.42 2.73
C ILE A 103 1.62 9.19 1.29
N PHE A 104 1.36 8.02 0.74
CA PHE A 104 1.72 7.65 -0.62
C PHE A 104 1.16 8.61 -1.67
N LEU A 105 -0.14 8.89 -1.61
CA LEU A 105 -0.79 9.81 -2.54
C LEU A 105 -0.27 11.26 -2.39
N ILE A 106 0.02 11.69 -1.17
CA ILE A 106 0.61 13.03 -0.94
C ILE A 106 2.02 13.09 -1.53
N VAL A 107 2.83 12.05 -1.38
CA VAL A 107 4.19 12.00 -1.93
C VAL A 107 4.17 12.04 -3.46
N ILE A 108 3.35 11.20 -4.09
CA ILE A 108 3.21 11.21 -5.56
C ILE A 108 2.67 12.55 -6.05
N PHE A 109 1.66 13.10 -5.36
CA PHE A 109 1.12 14.40 -5.74
C PHE A 109 2.19 15.50 -5.69
N LYS A 110 2.99 15.55 -4.62
CA LYS A 110 4.10 16.52 -4.52
C LYS A 110 5.13 16.33 -5.62
N LEU A 111 5.46 15.08 -5.97
CA LEU A 111 6.35 14.76 -7.07
C LEU A 111 5.78 15.31 -8.40
N PHE A 112 4.51 15.09 -8.68
CA PHE A 112 3.88 15.60 -9.89
C PHE A 112 3.78 17.13 -9.90
N VAL A 113 3.50 17.77 -8.76
CA VAL A 113 3.55 19.23 -8.66
C VAL A 113 4.93 19.76 -9.05
N LYS A 114 5.99 19.08 -8.63
CA LYS A 114 7.36 19.45 -8.98
C LYS A 114 7.65 19.26 -10.48
N ILE A 115 7.17 18.17 -11.07
CA ILE A 115 7.39 17.86 -12.49
C ILE A 115 6.58 18.81 -13.40
N PHE A 116 5.33 19.09 -13.05
CA PHE A 116 4.43 19.89 -13.89
C PHE A 116 4.42 21.38 -13.54
N GLU A 117 5.02 21.76 -12.42
CA GLU A 117 5.02 23.13 -11.86
C GLU A 117 3.60 23.71 -11.69
N ASP A 118 2.58 22.88 -11.76
CA ASP A 118 1.16 23.24 -11.67
C ASP A 118 0.37 22.24 -10.84
N TYR A 119 -0.30 22.76 -9.80
CA TYR A 119 -1.12 21.94 -8.90
C TYR A 119 -2.33 21.28 -9.58
N HIS A 120 -2.96 21.99 -10.55
CA HIS A 120 -4.12 21.43 -11.24
C HIS A 120 -3.70 20.30 -12.17
N LYS A 121 -2.65 20.53 -12.97
CA LYS A 121 -2.12 19.50 -13.86
C LYS A 121 -1.69 18.26 -13.07
N ALA A 122 -0.95 18.46 -11.98
CA ALA A 122 -0.52 17.38 -11.09
C ALA A 122 -1.71 16.59 -10.52
N PHE A 123 -2.75 17.27 -10.07
CA PHE A 123 -3.93 16.63 -9.51
C PHE A 123 -4.69 15.81 -10.56
N PHE A 124 -4.98 16.41 -11.73
CA PHE A 124 -5.67 15.69 -12.80
C PHE A 124 -4.87 14.52 -13.33
N PHE A 125 -3.54 14.66 -13.43
CA PHE A 125 -2.67 13.57 -13.85
C PHE A 125 -2.70 12.42 -12.83
N LEU A 126 -2.62 12.72 -11.53
CA LEU A 126 -2.71 11.69 -10.48
C LEU A 126 -4.05 10.97 -10.53
N ILE A 127 -5.16 11.68 -10.63
CA ILE A 127 -6.50 11.07 -10.72
C ILE A 127 -6.64 10.20 -11.98
N SER A 128 -6.13 10.67 -13.12
CA SER A 128 -6.13 9.89 -14.36
C SER A 128 -5.30 8.62 -14.24
N LEU A 129 -4.16 8.70 -13.58
CA LEU A 129 -3.30 7.54 -13.32
C LEU A 129 -3.97 6.51 -12.41
N LEU A 130 -4.62 6.95 -11.33
CA LEU A 130 -5.37 6.07 -10.43
C LEU A 130 -6.57 5.42 -11.14
N PHE A 131 -7.27 6.20 -11.96
CA PHE A 131 -8.37 5.67 -12.78
C PHE A 131 -7.87 4.63 -13.79
N PHE A 132 -6.77 4.92 -14.48
CA PHE A 132 -6.15 3.98 -15.41
C PHE A 132 -5.69 2.70 -14.72
N TYR A 133 -5.08 2.82 -13.53
CA TYR A 133 -4.70 1.66 -12.71
C TYR A 133 -5.93 0.80 -12.34
N ALA A 134 -7.01 1.42 -11.87
CA ALA A 134 -8.24 0.71 -11.55
C ALA A 134 -8.87 0.04 -12.79
N LEU A 135 -8.88 0.74 -13.93
CA LEU A 135 -9.40 0.23 -15.19
C LEU A 135 -8.60 -0.99 -15.69
N THR A 136 -7.27 -0.92 -15.64
CA THR A 136 -6.40 -2.05 -16.02
C THR A 136 -6.62 -3.25 -15.12
N GLY A 137 -6.84 -3.03 -13.81
CA GLY A 137 -7.16 -4.08 -12.85
C GLY A 137 -8.48 -4.80 -13.16
N ILE A 138 -9.51 -4.06 -13.59
CA ILE A 138 -10.77 -4.65 -14.02
C ILE A 138 -10.57 -5.42 -15.33
N LEU A 139 -9.90 -4.83 -16.32
CA LEU A 139 -9.70 -5.44 -17.63
C LEU A 139 -8.79 -6.67 -17.59
N SER A 140 -7.82 -6.72 -16.68
CA SER A 140 -6.92 -7.86 -16.51
C SER A 140 -7.63 -9.16 -16.10
N GLN A 141 -8.85 -9.05 -15.56
CA GLN A 141 -9.65 -10.22 -15.19
C GLN A 141 -10.26 -10.95 -16.40
N PHE A 142 -10.20 -10.34 -17.58
CA PHE A 142 -10.73 -10.94 -18.80
C PHE A 142 -9.61 -11.55 -19.66
N PRO A 143 -9.63 -12.85 -19.98
CA PRO A 143 -8.54 -13.54 -20.67
C PRO A 143 -8.19 -12.96 -22.05
N VAL A 144 -9.12 -12.24 -22.67
CA VAL A 144 -8.92 -11.61 -23.99
C VAL A 144 -7.94 -10.43 -23.93
N PHE A 145 -7.70 -9.87 -22.74
CA PHE A 145 -6.92 -8.64 -22.56
C PHE A 145 -5.54 -8.89 -21.90
N VAL A 146 -4.77 -9.85 -22.43
CA VAL A 146 -3.42 -10.20 -21.91
C VAL A 146 -2.50 -8.97 -21.81
N LEU A 147 -2.62 -8.01 -22.72
CA LEU A 147 -1.85 -6.76 -22.63
C LEU A 147 -2.16 -5.99 -21.35
N PHE A 148 -3.43 -5.94 -20.94
CA PHE A 148 -3.83 -5.24 -19.71
C PHE A 148 -3.36 -5.95 -18.46
N GLU A 149 -3.22 -7.28 -18.47
CA GLU A 149 -2.62 -8.04 -17.37
C GLU A 149 -1.16 -7.63 -17.15
N ASN A 150 -0.37 -7.52 -18.22
CA ASN A 150 1.03 -7.08 -18.13
C ASN A 150 1.15 -5.63 -17.64
N ILE A 151 0.30 -4.74 -18.16
CA ILE A 151 0.27 -3.33 -17.73
C ILE A 151 -0.16 -3.23 -16.26
N PHE A 152 -1.20 -3.97 -15.86
CA PHE A 152 -1.67 -4.00 -14.49
C PHE A 152 -0.57 -4.50 -13.53
N SER A 153 0.11 -5.60 -13.87
CA SER A 153 1.22 -6.13 -13.07
C SER A 153 2.34 -5.11 -12.89
N LEU A 154 2.69 -4.36 -13.95
CA LEU A 154 3.68 -3.29 -13.87
C LEU A 154 3.22 -2.14 -12.97
N LEU A 155 1.96 -1.73 -13.08
CA LEU A 155 1.39 -0.66 -12.26
C LEU A 155 1.24 -1.11 -10.81
N GLU A 156 0.79 -2.36 -10.57
CA GLU A 156 0.66 -2.95 -9.25
C GLU A 156 1.99 -2.96 -8.49
N SER A 157 3.09 -3.31 -9.17
CA SER A 157 4.41 -3.34 -8.54
C SER A 157 4.90 -1.96 -8.05
N ASN A 158 4.42 -0.87 -8.67
CA ASN A 158 4.88 0.50 -8.40
C ASN A 158 3.82 1.36 -7.69
N LEU A 159 2.56 1.18 -8.03
CA LEU A 159 1.44 1.99 -7.53
C LEU A 159 0.51 1.21 -6.61
N GLY A 160 0.75 -0.08 -6.44
CA GLY A 160 -0.06 -0.92 -5.58
C GLY A 160 -0.12 -0.38 -4.15
N THR A 161 -1.31 -0.40 -3.59
CA THR A 161 -1.60 0.18 -2.29
C THR A 161 -1.61 -0.85 -1.17
N ARG A 162 -1.21 -2.08 -1.48
CA ARG A 162 -1.16 -3.17 -0.51
C ARG A 162 -0.10 -2.91 0.55
N PHE A 163 -0.50 -2.89 1.78
CA PHE A 163 0.39 -2.74 2.93
C PHE A 163 0.91 -4.12 3.40
N PRO A 164 2.18 -4.25 3.80
CA PRO A 164 3.27 -3.27 3.76
C PRO A 164 3.97 -3.16 2.41
N ARG A 165 3.80 -4.09 1.51
CA ARG A 165 4.33 -4.04 0.14
C ARG A 165 3.19 -4.11 -0.89
N PRO A 166 3.30 -3.38 -1.99
CA PRO A 166 4.39 -2.49 -2.40
C PRO A 166 4.33 -1.08 -1.78
N LEU A 167 3.32 -0.76 -0.99
CA LEU A 167 3.00 0.60 -0.53
C LEU A 167 4.19 1.33 0.12
N ILE A 168 4.85 0.73 1.13
CA ILE A 168 5.98 1.38 1.80
C ILE A 168 7.17 1.53 0.87
N THR A 169 7.45 0.52 0.04
CA THR A 169 8.52 0.58 -0.94
C THR A 169 8.27 1.69 -1.95
N GLY A 170 7.04 1.82 -2.44
CA GLY A 170 6.62 2.90 -3.33
C GLY A 170 6.84 4.28 -2.73
N ILE A 171 6.45 4.49 -1.47
CA ILE A 171 6.69 5.76 -0.77
C ILE A 171 8.18 6.11 -0.77
N LEU A 172 9.04 5.17 -0.41
CA LEU A 172 10.49 5.40 -0.35
C LEU A 172 11.07 5.70 -1.73
N VAL A 173 10.68 4.97 -2.76
CA VAL A 173 11.13 5.18 -4.14
C VAL A 173 10.70 6.56 -4.64
N PHE A 174 9.43 6.96 -4.46
CA PHE A 174 8.95 8.25 -4.93
C PHE A 174 9.55 9.42 -4.12
N LEU A 175 9.81 9.25 -2.82
CA LEU A 175 10.55 10.22 -2.03
C LEU A 175 12.00 10.37 -2.54
N MET A 176 12.67 9.27 -2.84
CA MET A 176 14.02 9.32 -3.41
C MET A 176 14.03 10.08 -4.73
N ILE A 177 13.09 9.80 -5.64
CA ILE A 177 12.98 10.53 -6.93
C ILE A 177 12.68 12.01 -6.67
N TYR A 178 11.78 12.32 -5.74
CA TYR A 178 11.46 13.72 -5.38
C TYR A 178 12.71 14.49 -4.96
N TYR A 179 13.53 13.93 -4.07
CA TYR A 179 14.76 14.57 -3.61
C TYR A 179 15.85 14.61 -4.68
N LEU A 180 15.97 13.58 -5.53
CA LEU A 180 16.93 13.60 -6.65
C LEU A 180 16.64 14.74 -7.65
N LEU A 181 15.38 15.14 -7.81
CA LEU A 181 15.03 16.29 -8.63
C LEU A 181 15.44 17.62 -7.98
N ASP A 182 15.54 17.70 -6.63
CA ASP A 182 16.03 18.89 -5.93
C ASP A 182 17.54 19.11 -6.10
N PHE A 183 18.33 18.03 -6.25
CA PHE A 183 19.78 18.15 -6.45
C PHE A 183 20.20 18.62 -7.85
N LYS A 184 19.27 18.74 -8.77
CA LYS A 184 19.56 19.21 -10.14
C LYS A 184 19.32 20.70 -10.36
N GLU A 185 18.74 21.38 -9.37
CA GLU A 185 18.59 22.84 -9.31
C GLU A 185 19.73 23.45 -8.49
#